data_6c810837be25356c09dd4bb626d770f9
#
_entry.id   6c810837be25356c09dd4bb626d770f9
#
_cell.length_a   1.000
_cell.length_b   1.000
_cell.length_c   1.000
_cell.angle_alpha   90.00
_cell.angle_beta   90.00
_cell.angle_gamma   90.00
#
_symmetry.space_group_name_H-M   'P 1'
#
loop_
_entity.id
_entity.type
_entity.pdbx_description
1 polymer ?
#
loop_
_entity_poly.entity_id
_entity_poly.type
_entity_poly.pdbx_seq_one_letter_code
_entity_poly.pdbx_strand_id
1 'polypeptide(L)'
;MKRRDFFKASAIGVITPKSLIEASKIKIPKNKPVVLSTWNFGLKANVEAEKSLRNGGNAMDAAEKGAMNAESDEENNSVGIGGAPDEKGNVTLDACVMDSSGNAGSVAFLQNI
;
A
#
# COMPACT_ATOMS: atom_id res chain seq x y z
N MET A 1 -35.20 15.34 15.86
CA MET A 1 -34.17 16.00 15.04
C MET A 1 -34.36 15.56 13.59
N LYS A 2 -34.65 16.47 12.68
CA LYS A 2 -34.88 16.12 11.27
C LYS A 2 -33.54 15.89 10.58
N ARG A 3 -33.46 14.94 9.62
CA ARG A 3 -32.23 14.62 8.87
C ARG A 3 -31.52 15.87 8.31
N ARG A 4 -32.29 16.89 7.92
CA ARG A 4 -31.76 18.17 7.44
C ARG A 4 -31.01 18.97 8.47
N ASP A 5 -31.36 18.85 9.75
CA ASP A 5 -30.70 19.58 10.85
C ASP A 5 -29.34 18.95 11.19
N PHE A 6 -29.21 17.64 11.00
CA PHE A 6 -27.94 16.92 11.14
C PHE A 6 -26.91 17.38 10.09
N PHE A 7 -27.33 17.52 8.82
CA PHE A 7 -26.43 18.00 7.78
C PHE A 7 -26.03 19.48 7.95
N LYS A 8 -26.89 20.31 8.49
CA LYS A 8 -26.55 21.69 8.81
C LYS A 8 -25.58 21.82 9.98
N ALA A 9 -25.70 20.96 10.98
CA ALA A 9 -24.77 20.91 12.12
C ALA A 9 -23.38 20.35 11.70
N SER A 10 -23.35 19.40 10.77
CA SER A 10 -22.09 18.82 10.23
C SER A 10 -21.31 19.81 9.37
N ALA A 11 -21.97 20.77 8.72
CA ALA A 11 -21.32 21.77 7.87
C ALA A 11 -20.53 22.85 8.66
N ILE A 12 -20.79 23.00 9.95
CA ILE A 12 -20.14 24.02 10.79
C ILE A 12 -18.91 23.47 11.53
N GLY A 13 -18.68 22.16 11.49
CA GLY A 13 -17.65 21.45 12.26
C GLY A 13 -16.46 20.91 11.49
N VAL A 14 -16.17 21.38 10.26
CA VAL A 14 -14.91 21.03 9.59
C VAL A 14 -13.78 21.87 10.22
N ILE A 15 -13.44 21.53 11.46
CA ILE A 15 -12.12 21.86 11.99
C ILE A 15 -11.17 20.93 11.25
N THR A 16 -10.59 21.43 10.16
CA THR A 16 -9.47 20.74 9.52
C THR A 16 -8.36 20.66 10.57
N PRO A 17 -8.00 19.45 11.05
CA PRO A 17 -6.93 19.33 12.03
C PRO A 17 -5.68 19.96 11.44
N LYS A 18 -4.97 20.77 12.23
CA LYS A 18 -3.72 21.42 11.79
C LYS A 18 -2.74 20.45 11.14
N SER A 19 -2.77 19.17 11.54
CA SER A 19 -1.97 18.09 10.98
C SER A 19 -2.22 17.85 9.49
N LEU A 20 -3.46 17.98 8.98
CA LEU A 20 -3.76 17.84 7.55
C LEU A 20 -3.25 19.04 6.74
N ILE A 21 -3.24 20.23 7.34
CA ILE A 21 -2.73 21.44 6.69
C ILE A 21 -1.18 21.40 6.64
N GLU A 22 -0.53 20.82 7.65
CA GLU A 22 0.92 20.65 7.65
C GLU A 22 1.38 19.57 6.67
N ALA A 23 0.65 18.47 6.55
CA ALA A 23 0.93 17.45 5.54
C ALA A 23 0.93 18.02 4.11
N SER A 24 0.05 18.98 3.81
CA SER A 24 0.02 19.64 2.50
C SER A 24 1.21 20.56 2.22
N LYS A 25 2.02 20.90 3.23
CA LYS A 25 3.23 21.74 3.08
C LYS A 25 4.49 20.96 2.78
N ILE A 26 4.44 19.61 2.81
CA ILE A 26 5.57 18.77 2.45
C ILE A 26 5.82 18.97 0.94
N LYS A 27 6.81 19.78 0.60
CA LYS A 27 7.30 19.93 -0.77
C LYS A 27 8.10 18.68 -1.13
N ILE A 28 7.46 17.70 -1.75
CA ILE A 28 8.17 16.57 -2.36
C ILE A 28 8.95 17.13 -3.56
N PRO A 29 10.27 16.97 -3.61
CA PRO A 29 11.06 17.39 -4.76
C PRO A 29 10.52 16.70 -6.01
N LYS A 30 10.15 17.47 -7.04
CA LYS A 30 9.47 16.97 -8.26
C LYS A 30 10.20 15.83 -9.00
N ASN A 31 11.48 15.62 -8.69
CA ASN A 31 12.36 14.69 -9.41
C ASN A 31 12.92 13.56 -8.54
N LYS A 32 12.38 13.35 -7.33
CA LYS A 32 12.80 12.22 -6.49
C LYS A 32 11.65 11.26 -6.33
N PRO A 33 11.86 9.96 -6.62
CA PRO A 33 10.86 8.96 -6.35
C PRO A 33 10.58 8.88 -4.84
N VAL A 34 9.35 8.58 -4.49
CA VAL A 34 8.91 8.38 -3.10
C VAL A 34 8.30 7.00 -2.98
N VAL A 35 8.73 6.26 -1.98
CA VAL A 35 8.16 4.96 -1.62
C VAL A 35 7.49 5.10 -0.26
N LEU A 36 6.26 4.65 -0.17
CA LEU A 36 5.45 4.72 1.05
C LEU A 36 4.86 3.34 1.36
N SER A 37 4.84 2.99 2.62
CA SER A 37 4.15 1.80 3.13
C SER A 37 3.47 2.11 4.45
N THR A 38 2.44 1.34 4.81
CA THR A 38 1.59 1.61 5.96
C THR A 38 2.03 0.86 7.21
N TRP A 39 2.53 -0.36 7.06
CA TRP A 39 2.82 -1.28 8.17
C TRP A 39 4.31 -1.38 8.46
N ASN A 40 4.67 -1.87 9.65
CA ASN A 40 6.06 -1.98 10.09
C ASN A 40 6.92 -2.87 9.16
N PHE A 41 6.39 -3.95 8.64
CA PHE A 41 7.08 -4.80 7.67
C PHE A 41 7.34 -4.07 6.34
N GLY A 42 6.58 -3.03 6.03
CA GLY A 42 6.79 -2.18 4.88
C GLY A 42 8.12 -1.42 4.86
N LEU A 43 8.81 -1.31 6.00
CA LEU A 43 10.16 -0.71 6.01
C LEU A 43 11.15 -1.54 5.19
N LYS A 44 11.14 -2.86 5.33
CA LYS A 44 11.95 -3.78 4.51
C LYS A 44 11.55 -3.70 3.04
N ALA A 45 10.24 -3.70 2.77
CA ALA A 45 9.68 -3.55 1.42
C ALA A 45 10.13 -2.24 0.74
N ASN A 46 10.14 -1.13 1.47
CA ASN A 46 10.60 0.16 0.97
C ASN A 46 12.09 0.15 0.58
N VAL A 47 12.92 -0.58 1.33
CA VAL A 47 14.36 -0.73 1.00
C VAL A 47 14.53 -1.45 -0.34
N GLU A 48 13.79 -2.52 -0.58
CA GLU A 48 13.88 -3.26 -1.85
C GLU A 48 13.31 -2.45 -3.02
N ALA A 49 12.22 -1.74 -2.80
CA ALA A 49 11.66 -0.81 -3.79
C ALA A 49 12.65 0.32 -4.14
N GLU A 50 13.33 0.90 -3.14
CA GLU A 50 14.36 1.92 -3.36
C GLU A 50 15.55 1.36 -4.15
N LYS A 51 16.01 0.15 -3.85
CA LYS A 51 17.08 -0.52 -4.60
C LYS A 51 16.70 -0.66 -6.08
N SER A 52 15.45 -1.09 -6.36
CA SER A 52 14.94 -1.20 -7.72
C SER A 52 15.03 0.14 -8.46
N LEU A 53 14.55 1.22 -7.84
CA LEU A 53 14.60 2.57 -8.42
C LEU A 53 16.03 3.07 -8.64
N ARG A 54 16.95 2.83 -7.71
CA ARG A 54 18.37 3.19 -7.84
C ARG A 54 19.07 2.45 -8.97
N ASN A 55 18.61 1.23 -9.27
CA ASN A 55 19.13 0.40 -10.35
C ASN A 55 18.47 0.69 -11.72
N GLY A 56 17.66 1.75 -11.82
CA GLY A 56 17.02 2.16 -13.06
C GLY A 56 15.65 1.52 -13.33
N GLY A 57 15.09 0.81 -12.35
CA GLY A 57 13.72 0.31 -12.40
C GLY A 57 12.69 1.44 -12.39
N ASN A 58 11.53 1.19 -12.95
CA ASN A 58 10.39 2.09 -12.92
C ASN A 58 9.55 1.91 -11.64
N ALA A 59 8.47 2.67 -11.50
CA ALA A 59 7.61 2.61 -10.30
C ALA A 59 6.93 1.24 -10.11
N MET A 60 6.61 0.55 -11.19
CA MET A 60 6.00 -0.79 -11.14
C MET A 60 7.03 -1.83 -10.69
N ASP A 61 8.26 -1.80 -11.23
CA ASP A 61 9.36 -2.65 -10.77
C ASP A 61 9.62 -2.48 -9.28
N ALA A 62 9.58 -1.24 -8.80
CA ALA A 62 9.77 -0.93 -7.39
C ALA A 62 8.62 -1.48 -6.51
N ALA A 63 7.38 -1.32 -6.95
CA ALA A 63 6.21 -1.84 -6.25
C ALA A 63 6.25 -3.37 -6.18
N GLU A 64 6.57 -4.04 -7.27
CA GLU A 64 6.75 -5.49 -7.34
C GLU A 64 7.82 -5.97 -6.35
N LYS A 65 9.03 -5.41 -6.41
CA LYS A 65 10.13 -5.83 -5.54
C LYS A 65 9.83 -5.56 -4.06
N GLY A 66 9.14 -4.47 -3.77
CA GLY A 66 8.68 -4.18 -2.41
C GLY A 66 7.65 -5.20 -1.90
N ALA A 67 6.64 -5.50 -2.72
CA ALA A 67 5.61 -6.48 -2.38
C ALA A 67 6.19 -7.87 -2.19
N MET A 68 7.03 -8.34 -3.12
CA MET A 68 7.70 -9.65 -3.03
C MET A 68 8.47 -9.83 -1.73
N ASN A 69 9.11 -8.77 -1.20
CA ASN A 69 9.82 -8.85 0.07
C ASN A 69 8.89 -9.15 1.24
N ALA A 70 7.72 -8.49 1.28
CA ALA A 70 6.74 -8.72 2.34
C ALA A 70 6.04 -10.08 2.19
N GLU A 71 5.76 -10.50 0.97
CA GLU A 71 5.08 -11.75 0.65
C GLU A 71 5.94 -12.99 0.90
N SER A 72 7.26 -12.86 0.75
CA SER A 72 8.23 -13.93 0.99
C SER A 72 8.68 -14.05 2.46
N ASP A 73 8.20 -13.19 3.35
CA ASP A 73 8.56 -13.21 4.77
C ASP A 73 7.64 -14.19 5.52
N GLU A 74 8.15 -15.37 5.87
CA GLU A 74 7.41 -16.40 6.60
C GLU A 74 6.94 -15.96 7.99
N GLU A 75 7.59 -14.94 8.58
CA GLU A 75 7.20 -14.37 9.87
C GLU A 75 6.05 -13.36 9.74
N ASN A 76 5.76 -12.92 8.52
CA ASN A 76 4.64 -12.01 8.25
C ASN A 76 3.32 -12.79 8.19
N ASN A 77 2.56 -12.71 9.25
CA ASN A 77 1.28 -13.45 9.39
C ASN A 77 0.06 -12.75 8.76
N SER A 78 0.26 -11.68 8.01
CA SER A 78 -0.83 -10.89 7.41
C SER A 78 -0.89 -10.96 5.89
N VAL A 79 0.24 -11.19 5.22
CA VAL A 79 0.32 -11.29 3.77
C VAL A 79 1.36 -12.34 3.35
N GLY A 80 1.27 -12.82 2.11
CA GLY A 80 2.24 -13.73 1.52
C GLY A 80 2.21 -15.14 2.12
N ILE A 81 3.35 -15.82 2.03
CA ILE A 81 3.48 -17.25 2.42
C ILE A 81 3.24 -17.51 3.91
N GLY A 82 3.48 -16.51 4.76
CA GLY A 82 3.19 -16.56 6.20
C GLY A 82 1.74 -16.20 6.56
N GLY A 83 0.89 -15.89 5.58
CA GLY A 83 -0.48 -15.46 5.78
C GLY A 83 -1.37 -16.48 6.48
N ALA A 84 -2.54 -16.03 6.95
CA ALA A 84 -3.48 -16.89 7.65
C ALA A 84 -4.04 -18.01 6.74
N PRO A 85 -3.94 -19.28 7.15
CA PRO A 85 -4.45 -20.39 6.36
C PRO A 85 -5.98 -20.51 6.44
N ASP A 86 -6.55 -21.20 5.47
CA ASP A 86 -7.94 -21.65 5.50
C ASP A 86 -8.17 -22.77 6.56
N GLU A 87 -9.41 -23.26 6.67
CA GLU A 87 -9.77 -24.35 7.58
C GLU A 87 -9.03 -25.68 7.33
N LYS A 88 -8.44 -25.84 6.15
CA LYS A 88 -7.66 -27.02 5.73
C LYS A 88 -6.15 -26.82 5.86
N GLY A 89 -5.72 -25.65 6.33
CA GLY A 89 -4.33 -25.32 6.49
C GLY A 89 -3.65 -24.78 5.23
N ASN A 90 -4.39 -24.43 4.17
CA ASN A 90 -3.82 -23.88 2.95
C ASN A 90 -3.82 -22.36 3.00
N VAL A 91 -2.68 -21.75 2.68
CA VAL A 91 -2.61 -20.32 2.42
C VAL A 91 -2.89 -20.10 0.94
N THR A 92 -3.89 -19.24 0.65
CA THR A 92 -4.22 -18.82 -0.70
C THR A 92 -4.01 -17.32 -0.83
N LEU A 93 -3.45 -16.90 -1.95
CA LEU A 93 -2.97 -15.55 -2.18
C LEU A 93 -3.57 -14.97 -3.45
N ASP A 94 -3.76 -13.67 -3.44
CA ASP A 94 -4.21 -12.88 -4.58
C ASP A 94 -3.16 -11.80 -4.87
N ALA A 95 -2.95 -11.52 -6.15
CA ALA A 95 -2.05 -10.44 -6.56
C ALA A 95 -2.68 -9.61 -7.66
N CYS A 96 -2.39 -8.31 -7.64
CA CYS A 96 -2.75 -7.42 -8.72
C CYS A 96 -1.70 -6.33 -8.92
N VAL A 97 -1.59 -5.87 -10.15
CA VAL A 97 -0.67 -4.80 -10.52
C VAL A 97 -1.32 -3.89 -11.56
N MET A 98 -1.00 -2.61 -11.51
CA MET A 98 -1.43 -1.63 -12.50
C MET A 98 -0.30 -0.67 -12.83
N ASP A 99 -0.10 -0.37 -14.10
CA ASP A 99 0.88 0.61 -14.56
C ASP A 99 0.30 2.03 -14.62
N SER A 100 1.16 3.00 -14.91
CA SER A 100 0.77 4.41 -15.03
C SER A 100 -0.14 4.72 -16.23
N SER A 101 -0.30 3.78 -17.17
CA SER A 101 -1.18 3.88 -18.33
C SER A 101 -2.56 3.29 -18.06
N GLY A 102 -2.76 2.67 -16.88
CA GLY A 102 -4.00 2.03 -16.49
C GLY A 102 -4.13 0.58 -16.99
N ASN A 103 -3.07 -0.01 -17.55
CA ASN A 103 -3.07 -1.44 -17.82
C ASN A 103 -2.97 -2.19 -16.51
N ALA A 104 -3.89 -3.11 -16.28
CA ALA A 104 -3.96 -3.88 -15.05
C ALA A 104 -4.01 -5.38 -15.32
N GLY A 105 -3.40 -6.13 -14.42
CA GLY A 105 -3.47 -7.59 -14.38
C GLY A 105 -3.69 -8.06 -12.96
N SER A 106 -4.40 -9.16 -12.80
CA SER A 106 -4.63 -9.76 -11.50
C SER A 106 -4.70 -11.28 -11.60
N VAL A 107 -4.39 -11.92 -10.50
CA VAL A 107 -4.52 -13.36 -10.32
C VAL A 107 -5.02 -13.61 -8.90
N ALA A 108 -5.82 -14.64 -8.73
CA ALA A 108 -6.39 -15.02 -7.44
C ALA A 108 -6.20 -16.51 -7.19
N PHE A 109 -6.32 -16.89 -5.93
CA PHE A 109 -6.26 -18.27 -5.48
C PHE A 109 -4.93 -18.97 -5.79
N LEU A 110 -3.82 -18.24 -5.67
CA LEU A 110 -2.48 -18.80 -5.81
C LEU A 110 -2.08 -19.59 -4.57
N GLN A 111 -1.33 -20.66 -4.76
CA GLN A 111 -0.74 -21.47 -3.70
C GLN A 111 0.72 -21.74 -4.01
N ASN A 112 1.56 -21.83 -2.97
CA ASN A 112 2.97 -22.20 -3.07
C ASN A 112 3.80 -21.30 -4.00
N ILE A 113 3.62 -19.99 -3.89
CA ILE A 113 4.37 -18.96 -4.66
C ILE A 113 5.41 -18.30 -3.76
#